data_4b1a4a5c7321fe01107b9868735e8b2d
#
_entry.id   4b1a4a5c7321fe01107b9868735e8b2d
#
_cell.length_a   1.000
_cell.length_b   1.000
_cell.length_c   1.000
_cell.angle_alpha   90.00
_cell.angle_beta   90.00
_cell.angle_gamma   90.00
#
_symmetry.space_group_name_H-M   'P 1'
#
loop_
_entity.id
_entity.type
_entity.pdbx_description
1 polymer ?
#
loop_
_entity_poly.entity_id
_entity_poly.type
_entity_poly.pdbx_seq_one_letter_code
_entity_poly.pdbx_strand_id
1 'polypeptide(L)'
;MGPYRAAVGELVAEFRQLDDSDRLNAELLLERRLDEEPAFTPVLEATPDGREATIAKLLFEVRNYDPGERNSPGSLAGMLRVSMLAQIEAVWWGREDSYETDADLLDATELTDLDELNAIGQLSFKYRHQAVTLLSRAARSAQRRTLPGRSPKTAGLWLAKARPQTVAWLNQLADDFAEIAPKGTPPLWVTSLTRSVAHQVRLRELGYAALLPSAHCVGYAADVEVAWYRRFHAHRMLRGMLIDRQRAGEVNVIAEGTAWHVCLRPGIVSGPSSLDIEAEEPSGPPEPASVEE
;
A
#
# COMPACT_ATOMS: atom_id res chain seq x y z
N MET A 1 7.82 11.03 13.47
CA MET A 1 6.94 11.12 12.28
C MET A 1 5.74 12.06 12.46
N GLY A 2 5.21 12.27 13.69
CA GLY A 2 4.08 13.19 13.93
C GLY A 2 4.32 14.62 13.42
N PRO A 3 5.39 15.30 13.86
CA PRO A 3 5.71 16.66 13.39
C PRO A 3 5.86 16.76 11.87
N TYR A 4 6.54 15.80 11.24
CA TYR A 4 6.67 15.74 9.78
C TYR A 4 5.31 15.68 9.07
N ARG A 5 4.38 14.82 9.53
CA ARG A 5 3.05 14.72 8.93
C ARG A 5 2.24 16.01 9.10
N ALA A 6 2.37 16.69 10.24
CA ALA A 6 1.72 17.97 10.48
C ALA A 6 2.25 19.02 9.51
N ALA A 7 3.57 19.15 9.37
CA ALA A 7 4.21 20.06 8.43
C ALA A 7 3.84 19.76 6.97
N VAL A 8 3.75 18.49 6.57
CA VAL A 8 3.21 18.10 5.26
C VAL A 8 1.78 18.57 5.09
N GLY A 9 0.95 18.45 6.13
CA GLY A 9 -0.44 18.93 6.10
C GLY A 9 -0.56 20.43 5.86
N GLU A 10 0.28 21.23 6.51
CA GLU A 10 0.36 22.69 6.34
C GLU A 10 0.84 23.06 4.93
N LEU A 11 1.94 22.45 4.47
CA LEU A 11 2.46 22.67 3.13
C LEU A 11 1.40 22.35 2.05
N VAL A 12 0.71 21.23 2.18
CA VAL A 12 -0.38 20.86 1.26
C VAL A 12 -1.55 21.83 1.30
N ALA A 13 -1.83 22.44 2.47
CA ALA A 13 -2.87 23.47 2.57
C ALA A 13 -2.48 24.74 1.82
N GLU A 14 -1.21 25.13 1.84
CA GLU A 14 -0.68 26.26 1.04
C GLU A 14 -0.76 25.93 -0.46
N PHE A 15 -0.34 24.72 -0.87
CA PHE A 15 -0.42 24.29 -2.28
C PHE A 15 -1.85 24.30 -2.85
N ARG A 16 -2.87 24.05 -2.03
CA ARG A 16 -4.27 24.12 -2.47
C ARG A 16 -4.74 25.53 -2.82
N GLN A 17 -3.98 26.57 -2.47
CA GLN A 17 -4.27 27.94 -2.83
C GLN A 17 -3.65 28.35 -4.17
N LEU A 18 -2.72 27.53 -4.69
CA LEU A 18 -2.08 27.74 -5.98
C LEU A 18 -2.97 27.16 -7.09
N ASP A 19 -2.86 27.77 -8.28
CA ASP A 19 -3.35 27.14 -9.50
C ASP A 19 -2.46 25.95 -9.87
N ASP A 20 -3.07 24.82 -10.21
CA ASP A 20 -2.33 23.60 -10.57
C ASP A 20 -1.43 23.79 -11.81
N SER A 21 -1.62 24.85 -12.61
CA SER A 21 -0.75 25.20 -13.75
C SER A 21 0.45 26.07 -13.36
N ASP A 22 0.45 26.69 -12.19
CA ASP A 22 1.50 27.61 -11.74
C ASP A 22 2.67 26.86 -11.10
N ARG A 23 3.41 26.11 -11.95
CA ARG A 23 4.53 25.28 -11.54
C ARG A 23 5.66 26.06 -10.88
N LEU A 24 5.95 27.26 -11.39
CA LEU A 24 7.05 28.08 -10.88
C LEU A 24 6.81 28.51 -9.42
N ASN A 25 5.62 29.04 -9.12
CA ASN A 25 5.28 29.42 -7.74
C ASN A 25 5.19 28.20 -6.84
N ALA A 26 4.75 27.05 -7.35
CA ALA A 26 4.74 25.79 -6.59
C ALA A 26 6.16 25.31 -6.25
N GLU A 27 7.11 25.36 -7.18
CA GLU A 27 8.51 25.03 -6.93
C GLU A 27 9.12 25.97 -5.89
N LEU A 28 8.97 27.28 -6.05
CA LEU A 28 9.49 28.27 -5.12
C LEU A 28 8.89 28.13 -3.70
N LEU A 29 7.61 27.84 -3.62
CA LEU A 29 6.96 27.56 -2.34
C LEU A 29 7.55 26.30 -1.69
N LEU A 30 7.70 25.21 -2.47
CA LEU A 30 8.26 23.97 -1.96
C LEU A 30 9.68 24.16 -1.45
N GLU A 31 10.59 24.76 -2.25
CA GLU A 31 11.97 25.04 -1.85
C GLU A 31 12.04 25.83 -0.55
N ARG A 32 11.31 26.94 -0.49
CA ARG A 32 11.27 27.77 0.72
C ARG A 32 10.81 26.98 1.95
N ARG A 33 9.70 26.25 1.85
CA ARG A 33 9.13 25.49 2.97
C ARG A 33 10.04 24.34 3.43
N LEU A 34 10.74 23.68 2.49
CA LEU A 34 11.70 22.62 2.83
C LEU A 34 12.93 23.15 3.56
N ASP A 35 13.29 24.43 3.38
CA ASP A 35 14.38 25.07 4.09
C ASP A 35 13.95 25.69 5.44
N GLU A 36 12.77 26.28 5.49
CA GLU A 36 12.27 26.99 6.68
C GLU A 36 11.69 26.05 7.76
N GLU A 37 11.11 24.90 7.37
CA GLU A 37 10.42 24.00 8.28
C GLU A 37 11.33 22.88 8.81
N PRO A 38 11.75 22.97 10.08
CA PRO A 38 12.72 22.05 10.65
C PRO A 38 12.21 20.60 10.75
N ALA A 39 10.89 20.39 10.73
CA ALA A 39 10.30 19.04 10.82
C ALA A 39 10.58 18.18 9.58
N PHE A 40 10.93 18.78 8.43
CA PHE A 40 11.29 18.05 7.21
C PHE A 40 12.69 17.46 7.26
N THR A 41 13.66 18.20 7.82
CA THR A 41 15.08 17.84 7.78
C THR A 41 15.37 16.41 8.25
N PRO A 42 14.91 15.94 9.44
CA PRO A 42 15.29 14.61 9.91
C PRO A 42 14.77 13.47 9.04
N VAL A 43 13.65 13.66 8.36
CA VAL A 43 13.08 12.63 7.48
C VAL A 43 13.80 12.63 6.15
N LEU A 44 14.04 13.80 5.55
CA LEU A 44 14.69 13.90 4.25
C LEU A 44 16.17 13.47 4.31
N GLU A 45 16.88 13.78 5.39
CA GLU A 45 18.26 13.31 5.63
C GLU A 45 18.34 11.79 5.83
N ALA A 46 17.31 11.19 6.45
CA ALA A 46 17.29 9.76 6.73
C ALA A 46 16.93 8.90 5.51
N THR A 47 16.43 9.48 4.41
CA THR A 47 16.18 8.74 3.17
C THR A 47 17.49 8.15 2.61
N PRO A 48 17.47 7.07 1.84
CA PRO A 48 18.67 6.50 1.23
C PRO A 48 19.44 7.48 0.35
N ASP A 49 18.74 8.35 -0.35
CA ASP A 49 19.33 9.34 -1.27
C ASP A 49 19.87 10.59 -0.54
N GLY A 50 19.50 10.79 0.72
CA GLY A 50 19.79 11.99 1.48
C GLY A 50 18.93 13.20 1.10
N ARG A 51 19.09 14.30 1.87
CA ARG A 51 18.22 15.49 1.78
C ARG A 51 18.22 16.12 0.39
N GLU A 52 19.41 16.40 -0.17
CA GLU A 52 19.54 17.15 -1.44
C GLU A 52 18.90 16.40 -2.62
N ALA A 53 19.21 15.11 -2.77
CA ALA A 53 18.67 14.32 -3.86
C ALA A 53 17.16 14.08 -3.69
N THR A 54 16.67 13.94 -2.46
CA THR A 54 15.25 13.83 -2.18
C THR A 54 14.49 15.11 -2.53
N ILE A 55 15.03 16.29 -2.18
CA ILE A 55 14.47 17.58 -2.57
C ILE A 55 14.43 17.71 -4.10
N ALA A 56 15.53 17.36 -4.79
CA ALA A 56 15.59 17.42 -6.24
C ALA A 56 14.50 16.54 -6.90
N LYS A 57 14.23 15.34 -6.35
CA LYS A 57 13.14 14.47 -6.81
C LYS A 57 11.76 15.09 -6.57
N LEU A 58 11.51 15.67 -5.40
CA LEU A 58 10.24 16.32 -5.08
C LEU A 58 9.97 17.52 -6.02
N LEU A 59 10.98 18.34 -6.28
CA LEU A 59 10.88 19.45 -7.24
C LEU A 59 10.64 18.94 -8.67
N PHE A 60 11.31 17.87 -9.06
CA PHE A 60 11.07 17.21 -10.35
C PHE A 60 9.62 16.74 -10.50
N GLU A 61 9.02 16.12 -9.48
CA GLU A 61 7.61 15.69 -9.49
C GLU A 61 6.66 16.90 -9.59
N VAL A 62 6.91 17.98 -8.87
CA VAL A 62 6.12 19.23 -8.96
C VAL A 62 6.20 19.81 -10.38
N ARG A 63 7.40 19.90 -10.96
CA ARG A 63 7.64 20.46 -12.29
C ARG A 63 6.94 19.65 -13.38
N ASN A 64 6.95 18.32 -13.28
CA ASN A 64 6.45 17.41 -14.30
C ASN A 64 5.05 16.85 -14.00
N TYR A 65 4.36 17.39 -12.98
CA TYR A 65 3.00 16.93 -12.66
C TYR A 65 2.07 17.03 -13.88
N ASP A 66 1.37 15.93 -14.19
CA ASP A 66 0.33 15.86 -15.22
C ASP A 66 -1.01 15.45 -14.58
N PRO A 67 -2.01 16.34 -14.57
CA PRO A 67 -3.35 15.99 -14.04
C PRO A 67 -4.07 14.93 -14.89
N GLY A 68 -3.58 14.67 -16.13
CA GLY A 68 -4.12 13.65 -17.03
C GLY A 68 -3.63 12.23 -16.74
N GLU A 69 -2.64 12.05 -15.86
CA GLU A 69 -2.17 10.72 -15.46
C GLU A 69 -3.27 9.90 -14.82
N ARG A 70 -3.28 8.60 -15.13
CA ARG A 70 -4.22 7.65 -14.54
C ARG A 70 -3.92 7.47 -13.06
N ASN A 71 -4.97 7.49 -12.24
CA ASN A 71 -4.88 7.47 -10.77
C ASN A 71 -4.10 8.64 -10.18
N SER A 72 -3.91 9.72 -10.93
CA SER A 72 -3.40 10.98 -10.38
C SER A 72 -4.24 11.37 -9.15
N PRO A 73 -3.62 11.93 -8.10
CA PRO A 73 -4.33 12.46 -6.93
C PRO A 73 -5.28 13.62 -7.24
N GLY A 74 -5.44 14.00 -8.52
CA GLY A 74 -6.41 14.97 -9.01
C GLY A 74 -6.02 16.43 -8.82
N SER A 75 -4.90 16.71 -8.15
CA SER A 75 -4.34 18.06 -7.97
C SER A 75 -2.85 18.00 -7.66
N LEU A 76 -2.13 19.08 -7.95
CA LEU A 76 -0.72 19.24 -7.57
C LEU A 76 -0.50 19.06 -6.06
N ALA A 77 -1.38 19.67 -5.25
CA ALA A 77 -1.36 19.49 -3.80
C ALA A 77 -1.56 18.03 -3.35
N GLY A 78 -2.41 17.29 -4.06
CA GLY A 78 -2.62 15.85 -3.84
C GLY A 78 -1.38 15.03 -4.16
N MET A 79 -0.75 15.28 -5.30
CA MET A 79 0.49 14.65 -5.71
C MET A 79 1.62 14.93 -4.71
N LEU A 80 1.83 16.20 -4.35
CA LEU A 80 2.84 16.57 -3.36
C LEU A 80 2.63 15.85 -2.02
N ARG A 81 1.37 15.76 -1.54
CA ARG A 81 1.06 15.04 -0.32
C ARG A 81 1.49 13.56 -0.39
N VAL A 82 1.21 12.89 -1.50
CA VAL A 82 1.61 11.48 -1.71
C VAL A 82 3.13 11.38 -1.72
N SER A 83 3.83 12.20 -2.51
CA SER A 83 5.29 12.19 -2.63
C SER A 83 6.00 12.51 -1.31
N MET A 84 5.50 13.48 -0.54
CA MET A 84 6.06 13.81 0.78
C MET A 84 5.83 12.67 1.79
N LEU A 85 4.63 12.11 1.88
CA LEU A 85 4.35 11.02 2.83
C LEU A 85 5.07 9.73 2.47
N ALA A 86 5.35 9.47 1.20
CA ALA A 86 6.16 8.35 0.75
C ALA A 86 7.62 8.42 1.25
N GLN A 87 8.14 9.60 1.62
CA GLN A 87 9.48 9.71 2.20
C GLN A 87 9.61 8.98 3.55
N ILE A 88 8.51 8.83 4.29
CA ILE A 88 8.49 8.01 5.52
C ILE A 88 8.81 6.55 5.18
N GLU A 89 8.27 6.05 4.09
CA GLU A 89 8.50 4.68 3.62
C GLU A 89 9.90 4.49 3.06
N ALA A 90 10.42 5.52 2.37
CA ALA A 90 11.81 5.54 1.93
C ALA A 90 12.79 5.47 3.12
N VAL A 91 12.49 6.14 4.23
CA VAL A 91 13.27 6.02 5.47
C VAL A 91 13.16 4.61 6.06
N TRP A 92 12.00 4.00 6.01
CA TRP A 92 11.76 2.67 6.60
C TRP A 92 12.37 1.55 5.79
N TRP A 93 12.17 1.56 4.47
CA TRP A 93 12.40 0.42 3.59
C TRP A 93 13.30 0.70 2.40
N GLY A 94 13.72 1.94 2.21
CA GLY A 94 14.49 2.31 1.02
C GLY A 94 15.92 1.76 0.97
N ARG A 95 16.37 1.04 2.00
CA ARG A 95 17.63 0.29 2.03
C ARG A 95 17.44 -1.21 1.90
N GLU A 96 16.19 -1.69 1.87
CA GLU A 96 15.88 -3.09 1.62
C GLU A 96 15.98 -3.39 0.13
N ASP A 97 16.38 -4.62 -0.19
CA ASP A 97 16.46 -5.10 -1.57
C ASP A 97 15.06 -5.17 -2.18
N SER A 98 14.89 -4.50 -3.32
CA SER A 98 13.66 -4.53 -4.09
C SER A 98 13.60 -5.76 -5.00
N TYR A 99 12.41 -6.27 -5.26
CA TYR A 99 12.19 -7.24 -6.32
C TYR A 99 12.26 -6.53 -7.67
N GLU A 100 13.37 -6.71 -8.40
CA GLU A 100 13.63 -5.99 -9.64
C GLU A 100 12.71 -6.45 -10.77
N THR A 101 12.46 -7.75 -10.88
CA THR A 101 11.66 -8.36 -11.94
C THR A 101 10.49 -9.19 -11.39
N ASP A 102 9.53 -9.52 -12.26
CA ASP A 102 8.44 -10.44 -11.91
C ASP A 102 8.96 -11.87 -11.64
N ALA A 103 10.10 -12.25 -12.22
CA ALA A 103 10.74 -13.54 -11.93
C ALA A 103 11.26 -13.58 -10.49
N ASP A 104 11.89 -12.49 -10.01
CA ASP A 104 12.35 -12.41 -8.62
C ASP A 104 11.19 -12.59 -7.64
N LEU A 105 10.00 -12.04 -7.95
CA LEU A 105 8.80 -12.23 -7.14
C LEU A 105 8.28 -13.67 -7.17
N LEU A 106 8.36 -14.34 -8.32
CA LEU A 106 7.91 -15.73 -8.45
C LEU A 106 8.83 -16.70 -7.71
N ASP A 107 10.13 -16.42 -7.72
CA ASP A 107 11.16 -17.26 -7.11
C ASP A 107 11.40 -16.95 -5.62
N ALA A 108 10.84 -15.81 -5.12
CA ALA A 108 10.99 -15.40 -3.73
C ALA A 108 10.31 -16.38 -2.76
N THR A 109 11.12 -17.06 -1.95
CA THR A 109 10.66 -18.04 -0.95
C THR A 109 10.09 -17.38 0.31
N GLU A 110 10.46 -16.13 0.57
CA GLU A 110 9.95 -15.34 1.69
C GLU A 110 8.57 -14.71 1.40
N LEU A 111 8.05 -14.86 0.18
CA LEU A 111 6.71 -14.43 -0.19
C LEU A 111 5.73 -15.60 -0.19
N THR A 112 4.62 -15.41 0.50
CA THR A 112 3.52 -16.37 0.52
C THR A 112 2.61 -16.19 -0.68
N ASP A 113 2.16 -17.32 -1.26
CA ASP A 113 1.15 -17.33 -2.32
C ASP A 113 -0.26 -17.16 -1.72
N LEU A 114 -0.96 -16.13 -2.14
CA LEU A 114 -2.30 -15.83 -1.61
C LEU A 114 -3.37 -16.78 -2.15
N ASP A 115 -3.15 -17.38 -3.31
CA ASP A 115 -4.11 -18.35 -3.86
C ASP A 115 -4.09 -19.64 -3.04
N GLU A 116 -2.91 -20.07 -2.58
CA GLU A 116 -2.78 -21.18 -1.64
C GLU A 116 -3.45 -20.89 -0.31
N LEU A 117 -3.17 -19.73 0.30
CA LEU A 117 -3.83 -19.32 1.55
C LEU A 117 -5.35 -19.18 1.40
N ASN A 118 -5.82 -18.64 0.28
CA ASN A 118 -7.26 -18.53 0.01
C ASN A 118 -7.93 -19.90 -0.17
N ALA A 119 -7.24 -20.87 -0.79
CA ALA A 119 -7.76 -22.22 -0.99
C ALA A 119 -7.98 -22.97 0.33
N ILE A 120 -7.12 -22.73 1.33
CA ILE A 120 -7.23 -23.33 2.67
C ILE A 120 -7.98 -22.46 3.69
N GLY A 121 -8.53 -21.30 3.25
CA GLY A 121 -9.37 -20.45 4.10
C GLY A 121 -8.62 -19.56 5.09
N GLN A 122 -7.32 -19.33 4.89
CA GLN A 122 -6.47 -18.49 5.76
C GLN A 122 -6.43 -17.00 5.39
N LEU A 123 -7.34 -16.53 4.52
CA LEU A 123 -7.47 -15.11 4.18
C LEU A 123 -8.81 -14.55 4.66
N SER A 124 -8.78 -13.52 5.49
CA SER A 124 -9.94 -12.75 5.93
C SER A 124 -10.32 -11.62 4.96
N PHE A 125 -9.44 -11.25 4.04
CA PHE A 125 -9.68 -10.22 3.02
C PHE A 125 -9.95 -10.80 1.63
N LYS A 126 -10.40 -9.94 0.71
CA LYS A 126 -10.65 -10.30 -0.70
C LYS A 126 -9.72 -9.53 -1.63
N TYR A 127 -9.35 -10.19 -2.70
CA TYR A 127 -8.61 -9.61 -3.82
C TYR A 127 -9.13 -10.19 -5.14
N ARG A 128 -8.55 -9.80 -6.23
CA ARG A 128 -8.74 -10.43 -7.55
C ARG A 128 -7.46 -10.33 -8.35
N HIS A 129 -7.28 -11.24 -9.30
CA HIS A 129 -6.22 -11.15 -10.28
C HIS A 129 -6.50 -10.11 -11.36
N GLN A 130 -5.44 -9.55 -11.93
CA GLN A 130 -5.53 -8.70 -13.10
C GLN A 130 -6.02 -9.51 -14.31
N ALA A 131 -6.96 -8.94 -15.07
CA ALA A 131 -7.43 -9.57 -16.31
C ALA A 131 -6.44 -9.31 -17.44
N VAL A 132 -5.59 -10.28 -17.75
CA VAL A 132 -4.55 -10.17 -18.78
C VAL A 132 -5.02 -10.62 -20.16
N THR A 133 -5.90 -11.61 -20.24
CA THR A 133 -6.41 -12.15 -21.50
C THR A 133 -7.66 -11.41 -22.00
N LEU A 134 -7.93 -11.45 -23.31
CA LEU A 134 -9.15 -10.88 -23.90
C LEU A 134 -10.40 -11.49 -23.30
N LEU A 135 -10.39 -12.81 -23.07
CA LEU A 135 -11.54 -13.52 -22.46
C LEU A 135 -11.77 -13.07 -21.02
N SER A 136 -10.72 -12.96 -20.20
CA SER A 136 -10.85 -12.48 -18.82
C SER A 136 -11.31 -11.03 -18.75
N ARG A 137 -10.88 -10.17 -19.68
CA ARG A 137 -11.36 -8.78 -19.82
C ARG A 137 -12.83 -8.73 -20.23
N ALA A 138 -13.26 -9.56 -21.21
CA ALA A 138 -14.66 -9.67 -21.64
C ALA A 138 -15.56 -10.17 -20.49
N ALA A 139 -15.15 -11.24 -19.81
CA ALA A 139 -15.86 -11.79 -18.65
C ALA A 139 -16.03 -10.75 -17.55
N ARG A 140 -14.96 -10.00 -17.22
CA ARG A 140 -15.00 -8.88 -16.26
C ARG A 140 -15.95 -7.76 -16.70
N SER A 141 -15.93 -7.40 -17.99
CA SER A 141 -16.85 -6.39 -18.54
C SER A 141 -18.30 -6.85 -18.43
N ALA A 142 -18.59 -8.11 -18.76
CA ALA A 142 -19.91 -8.70 -18.61
C ALA A 142 -20.36 -8.71 -17.13
N GLN A 143 -19.50 -9.17 -16.21
CA GLN A 143 -19.81 -9.19 -14.78
C GLN A 143 -20.14 -7.78 -14.24
N ARG A 144 -19.41 -6.74 -14.70
CA ARG A 144 -19.68 -5.35 -14.29
C ARG A 144 -21.04 -4.85 -14.80
N ARG A 145 -21.49 -5.31 -15.96
CA ARG A 145 -22.78 -4.94 -16.55
C ARG A 145 -23.94 -5.67 -15.87
N THR A 146 -23.78 -6.96 -15.60
CA THR A 146 -24.84 -7.81 -15.02
C THR A 146 -24.99 -7.66 -13.52
N LEU A 147 -23.88 -7.42 -12.81
CA LEU A 147 -23.83 -7.29 -11.35
C LEU A 147 -23.10 -5.99 -10.94
N PRO A 148 -23.67 -4.82 -11.27
CA PRO A 148 -23.02 -3.55 -11.00
C PRO A 148 -22.83 -3.34 -9.49
N GLY A 149 -21.58 -3.05 -9.11
CA GLY A 149 -21.24 -2.72 -7.73
C GLY A 149 -21.09 -3.87 -6.76
N ARG A 150 -21.10 -5.14 -7.22
CA ARG A 150 -20.82 -6.31 -6.38
C ARG A 150 -19.37 -6.36 -5.89
N SER A 151 -18.48 -5.65 -6.55
CA SER A 151 -17.07 -5.54 -6.19
C SER A 151 -16.50 -4.19 -6.61
N PRO A 152 -15.39 -3.73 -5.99
CA PRO A 152 -14.76 -2.46 -6.33
C PRO A 152 -14.22 -2.44 -7.77
N LYS A 153 -14.04 -1.23 -8.30
CA LYS A 153 -13.39 -1.01 -9.59
C LYS A 153 -11.88 -1.04 -9.40
N THR A 154 -11.28 -2.21 -9.47
CA THR A 154 -9.82 -2.37 -9.40
C THR A 154 -9.31 -3.14 -10.62
N ALA A 155 -8.05 -2.91 -11.01
CA ALA A 155 -7.36 -3.73 -11.99
C ALA A 155 -7.13 -5.16 -11.46
N GLY A 156 -6.87 -5.27 -10.16
CA GLY A 156 -6.51 -6.51 -9.48
C GLY A 156 -4.98 -6.67 -9.36
N LEU A 157 -4.57 -7.68 -8.60
CA LEU A 157 -3.17 -8.01 -8.39
C LEU A 157 -2.56 -8.56 -9.68
N TRP A 158 -1.33 -8.13 -9.97
CA TRP A 158 -0.53 -8.70 -11.07
C TRP A 158 -0.03 -10.09 -10.68
N LEU A 159 0.62 -10.19 -9.53
CA LEU A 159 1.00 -11.44 -8.87
C LEU A 159 0.33 -11.46 -7.48
N ALA A 160 -0.20 -12.61 -7.09
CA ALA A 160 -0.89 -12.78 -5.81
C ALA A 160 0.09 -13.27 -4.74
N LYS A 161 1.21 -12.54 -4.55
CA LYS A 161 2.23 -12.85 -3.55
C LYS A 161 2.44 -11.68 -2.60
N ALA A 162 2.68 -11.95 -1.33
CA ALA A 162 2.98 -10.95 -0.32
C ALA A 162 3.84 -11.53 0.81
N ARG A 163 4.51 -10.68 1.56
CA ARG A 163 5.22 -11.11 2.77
C ARG A 163 4.22 -11.62 3.81
N PRO A 164 4.55 -12.70 4.56
CA PRO A 164 3.67 -13.26 5.59
C PRO A 164 3.18 -12.20 6.59
N GLN A 165 4.07 -11.28 7.00
CA GLN A 165 3.74 -10.21 7.93
C GLN A 165 2.70 -9.24 7.36
N THR A 166 2.77 -8.94 6.07
CA THR A 166 1.78 -8.10 5.38
C THR A 166 0.42 -8.80 5.32
N VAL A 167 0.42 -10.12 5.05
CA VAL A 167 -0.80 -10.94 5.05
C VAL A 167 -1.42 -10.99 6.44
N ALA A 168 -0.63 -11.26 7.48
CA ALA A 168 -1.10 -11.32 8.86
C ALA A 168 -1.73 -9.99 9.31
N TRP A 169 -1.06 -8.87 9.02
CA TRP A 169 -1.59 -7.54 9.33
C TRP A 169 -2.90 -7.23 8.58
N LEU A 170 -2.99 -7.62 7.29
CA LEU A 170 -4.20 -7.45 6.49
C LEU A 170 -5.35 -8.33 6.99
N ASN A 171 -5.09 -9.56 7.40
CA ASN A 171 -6.08 -10.43 8.02
C ASN A 171 -6.63 -9.78 9.30
N GLN A 172 -5.75 -9.32 10.20
CA GLN A 172 -6.18 -8.64 11.43
C GLN A 172 -7.01 -7.39 11.13
N LEU A 173 -6.60 -6.56 10.17
CA LEU A 173 -7.38 -5.40 9.75
C LEU A 173 -8.76 -5.80 9.19
N ALA A 174 -8.83 -6.90 8.44
CA ALA A 174 -10.06 -7.40 7.85
C ALA A 174 -11.02 -7.94 8.92
N ASP A 175 -10.51 -8.65 9.91
CA ASP A 175 -11.29 -9.18 11.03
C ASP A 175 -11.83 -8.04 11.90
N ASP A 176 -10.98 -7.11 12.33
CA ASP A 176 -11.40 -5.92 13.08
C ASP A 176 -12.45 -5.09 12.31
N PHE A 177 -12.26 -4.97 10.98
CA PHE A 177 -13.24 -4.27 10.14
C PHE A 177 -14.58 -5.00 10.09
N ALA A 178 -14.58 -6.32 9.98
CA ALA A 178 -15.78 -7.12 9.96
C ALA A 178 -16.59 -7.02 11.27
N GLU A 179 -15.90 -6.88 12.40
CA GLU A 179 -16.55 -6.71 13.73
C GLU A 179 -17.32 -5.40 13.87
N ILE A 180 -16.77 -4.29 13.33
CA ILE A 180 -17.36 -2.96 13.51
C ILE A 180 -18.23 -2.50 12.33
N ALA A 181 -18.08 -3.12 11.16
CA ALA A 181 -18.80 -2.72 9.96
C ALA A 181 -20.30 -3.06 10.05
N PRO A 182 -21.18 -2.24 9.43
CA PRO A 182 -22.60 -2.53 9.37
C PRO A 182 -22.89 -3.93 8.79
N LYS A 183 -23.91 -4.62 9.33
CA LYS A 183 -24.31 -5.95 8.87
C LYS A 183 -24.55 -5.96 7.35
N GLY A 184 -23.97 -6.93 6.66
CA GLY A 184 -24.03 -7.06 5.20
C GLY A 184 -22.94 -6.28 4.45
N THR A 185 -22.00 -5.64 5.16
CA THR A 185 -20.79 -5.10 4.55
C THR A 185 -19.94 -6.25 4.02
N PRO A 186 -19.47 -6.19 2.76
CA PRO A 186 -18.56 -7.19 2.22
C PRO A 186 -17.20 -7.17 2.95
N PRO A 187 -16.45 -8.29 2.91
CA PRO A 187 -15.10 -8.37 3.46
C PRO A 187 -14.17 -7.29 2.90
N LEU A 188 -13.08 -7.00 3.62
CA LEU A 188 -12.05 -6.06 3.19
C LEU A 188 -11.52 -6.40 1.79
N TRP A 189 -11.33 -5.40 0.93
CA TRP A 189 -10.78 -5.56 -0.42
C TRP A 189 -9.38 -4.96 -0.52
N VAL A 190 -8.42 -5.80 -0.90
CA VAL A 190 -7.06 -5.42 -1.24
C VAL A 190 -6.97 -5.28 -2.77
N THR A 191 -6.43 -4.17 -3.23
CA THR A 191 -6.41 -3.80 -4.65
C THR A 191 -5.02 -3.86 -5.26
N SER A 192 -3.97 -3.82 -4.40
CA SER A 192 -2.57 -4.00 -4.77
C SER A 192 -1.77 -4.55 -3.59
N LEU A 193 -0.71 -5.28 -3.90
CA LEU A 193 0.28 -5.84 -2.96
C LEU A 193 1.69 -5.72 -3.54
N THR A 194 2.54 -6.73 -3.35
CA THR A 194 3.90 -6.74 -3.86
C THR A 194 3.95 -6.58 -5.38
N ARG A 195 4.85 -5.75 -5.86
CA ARG A 195 5.11 -5.49 -7.29
C ARG A 195 6.60 -5.48 -7.54
N SER A 196 7.05 -5.93 -8.71
CA SER A 196 8.43 -5.72 -9.13
C SER A 196 8.67 -4.25 -9.53
N VAL A 197 9.93 -3.82 -9.46
CA VAL A 197 10.36 -2.51 -10.00
C VAL A 197 10.00 -2.42 -11.48
N ALA A 198 10.24 -3.47 -12.26
CA ALA A 198 9.88 -3.53 -13.68
C ALA A 198 8.38 -3.33 -13.90
N HIS A 199 7.51 -3.93 -13.05
CA HIS A 199 6.08 -3.69 -13.14
C HIS A 199 5.70 -2.25 -12.78
N GLN A 200 6.35 -1.65 -11.79
CA GLN A 200 6.13 -0.25 -11.38
C GLN A 200 6.52 0.73 -12.49
N VAL A 201 7.68 0.51 -13.14
CA VAL A 201 8.10 1.26 -14.34
C VAL A 201 7.06 1.16 -15.45
N ARG A 202 6.60 -0.06 -15.75
CA ARG A 202 5.56 -0.28 -16.76
C ARG A 202 4.24 0.45 -16.43
N LEU A 203 3.86 0.55 -15.16
CA LEU A 203 2.68 1.34 -14.78
C LEU A 203 2.88 2.82 -15.11
N ARG A 204 4.06 3.39 -14.87
CA ARG A 204 4.39 4.78 -15.26
C ARG A 204 4.31 4.97 -16.77
N GLU A 205 4.89 4.05 -17.56
CA GLU A 205 4.81 4.10 -19.04
C GLU A 205 3.36 4.02 -19.54
N LEU A 206 2.46 3.38 -18.81
CA LEU A 206 1.02 3.33 -19.10
C LEU A 206 0.27 4.57 -18.61
N GLY A 207 0.98 5.57 -18.06
CA GLY A 207 0.43 6.82 -17.56
C GLY A 207 -0.26 6.70 -16.21
N TYR A 208 0.18 5.77 -15.34
CA TYR A 208 -0.23 5.73 -13.95
C TYR A 208 0.74 6.53 -13.07
N ALA A 209 0.23 7.25 -12.09
CA ALA A 209 1.03 7.92 -11.07
C ALA A 209 1.63 6.87 -10.10
N ALA A 210 2.67 6.18 -10.53
CA ALA A 210 3.35 5.14 -9.79
C ALA A 210 4.71 5.63 -9.29
N LEU A 211 4.86 5.84 -7.97
CA LEU A 211 6.10 6.36 -7.38
C LEU A 211 7.23 5.32 -7.43
N LEU A 212 8.47 5.81 -7.56
CA LEU A 212 9.71 5.06 -7.41
C LEU A 212 10.71 5.89 -6.59
N PRO A 213 11.36 5.30 -5.55
CA PRO A 213 11.14 3.94 -5.03
C PRO A 213 9.73 3.75 -4.44
N SER A 214 9.30 2.49 -4.31
CA SER A 214 7.97 2.15 -3.79
C SER A 214 8.06 1.02 -2.77
N ALA A 215 7.40 1.17 -1.63
CA ALA A 215 7.31 0.12 -0.60
C ALA A 215 6.60 -1.16 -1.08
N HIS A 216 5.84 -1.10 -2.18
CA HIS A 216 5.34 -2.31 -2.85
C HIS A 216 6.47 -3.19 -3.40
N CYS A 217 7.62 -2.57 -3.80
CA CYS A 217 8.73 -3.32 -4.39
C CYS A 217 9.54 -4.13 -3.37
N VAL A 218 9.32 -3.90 -2.07
CA VAL A 218 9.92 -4.66 -0.96
C VAL A 218 8.91 -5.55 -0.23
N GLY A 219 7.63 -5.50 -0.61
CA GLY A 219 6.58 -6.39 -0.12
C GLY A 219 5.90 -5.96 1.19
N TYR A 220 6.18 -4.77 1.72
CA TYR A 220 5.61 -4.27 2.98
C TYR A 220 4.50 -3.25 2.80
N ALA A 221 3.98 -3.12 1.59
CA ALA A 221 2.86 -2.23 1.30
C ALA A 221 1.67 -2.93 0.67
N ALA A 222 0.50 -2.38 0.89
CA ALA A 222 -0.76 -2.80 0.31
C ALA A 222 -1.65 -1.60 -0.01
N ASP A 223 -2.49 -1.72 -1.04
CA ASP A 223 -3.57 -0.76 -1.29
C ASP A 223 -4.91 -1.36 -0.88
N VAL A 224 -5.61 -0.67 0.00
CA VAL A 224 -6.92 -1.09 0.53
C VAL A 224 -8.01 -0.23 -0.09
N GLU A 225 -9.04 -0.84 -0.66
CA GLU A 225 -10.20 -0.12 -1.18
C GLU A 225 -10.98 0.54 -0.04
N VAL A 226 -11.27 1.82 -0.17
CA VAL A 226 -12.01 2.59 0.85
C VAL A 226 -13.29 3.20 0.29
N ALA A 227 -13.22 3.79 -0.91
CA ALA A 227 -14.33 4.55 -1.45
C ALA A 227 -15.56 3.70 -1.76
N TRP A 228 -15.37 2.46 -2.18
CA TRP A 228 -16.45 1.53 -2.49
C TRP A 228 -17.35 1.23 -1.28
N TYR A 229 -16.80 1.25 -0.07
CA TYR A 229 -17.53 1.03 1.17
C TYR A 229 -18.49 2.17 1.56
N ARG A 230 -18.51 3.30 0.81
CA ARG A 230 -19.55 4.33 0.94
C ARG A 230 -20.94 3.75 0.72
N ARG A 231 -21.06 2.76 -0.16
CA ARG A 231 -22.32 2.09 -0.49
C ARG A 231 -22.90 1.26 0.68
N PHE A 232 -22.04 0.90 1.63
CA PHE A 232 -22.37 0.11 2.81
C PHE A 232 -22.29 0.96 4.09
N HIS A 233 -22.12 2.29 3.97
CA HIS A 233 -21.90 3.21 5.09
C HIS A 233 -20.69 2.87 5.97
N ALA A 234 -19.79 1.99 5.53
CA ALA A 234 -18.65 1.48 6.28
C ALA A 234 -17.32 2.24 6.01
N HIS A 235 -17.26 3.09 4.96
CA HIS A 235 -16.01 3.78 4.58
C HIS A 235 -15.42 4.67 5.68
N ARG A 236 -16.25 5.29 6.54
CA ARG A 236 -15.77 6.15 7.63
C ARG A 236 -15.12 5.31 8.73
N MET A 237 -15.67 4.13 9.01
CA MET A 237 -15.13 3.18 9.99
C MET A 237 -13.77 2.68 9.53
N LEU A 238 -13.67 2.18 8.29
CA LEU A 238 -12.40 1.72 7.73
C LEU A 238 -11.34 2.84 7.71
N ARG A 239 -11.72 4.06 7.34
CA ARG A 239 -10.82 5.22 7.42
C ARG A 239 -10.35 5.51 8.83
N GLY A 240 -11.25 5.47 9.81
CA GLY A 240 -10.93 5.64 11.23
C GLY A 240 -9.90 4.61 11.68
N MET A 241 -10.16 3.33 11.42
CA MET A 241 -9.23 2.24 11.76
C MET A 241 -7.84 2.44 11.16
N LEU A 242 -7.74 2.76 9.87
CA LEU A 242 -6.45 3.00 9.21
C LEU A 242 -5.69 4.18 9.87
N ILE A 243 -6.39 5.26 10.18
CA ILE A 243 -5.79 6.43 10.87
C ILE A 243 -5.38 6.09 12.30
N ASP A 244 -6.15 5.28 13.02
CA ASP A 244 -5.83 4.87 14.39
C ASP A 244 -4.61 3.94 14.41
N ARG A 245 -4.50 2.99 13.45
CA ARG A 245 -3.29 2.19 13.24
C ARG A 245 -2.06 3.05 12.92
N GLN A 246 -2.24 4.09 12.09
CA GLN A 246 -1.18 5.07 11.85
C GLN A 246 -0.78 5.84 13.11
N ARG A 247 -1.75 6.27 13.93
CA ARG A 247 -1.49 6.96 15.20
C ARG A 247 -0.78 6.06 16.20
N ALA A 248 -1.12 4.78 16.22
CA ALA A 248 -0.41 3.76 16.98
C ALA A 248 1.02 3.52 16.47
N GLY A 249 1.36 4.07 15.30
CA GLY A 249 2.68 3.93 14.69
C GLY A 249 2.91 2.58 14.01
N GLU A 250 1.87 1.84 13.71
CA GLU A 250 1.96 0.54 13.02
C GLU A 250 2.25 0.70 11.53
N VAL A 251 1.62 1.69 10.91
CA VAL A 251 1.65 1.89 9.45
C VAL A 251 1.85 3.35 9.05
N ASN A 252 2.32 3.55 7.83
CA ASN A 252 2.14 4.79 7.08
C ASN A 252 0.90 4.65 6.21
N VAL A 253 -0.01 5.63 6.26
CA VAL A 253 -1.24 5.64 5.48
C VAL A 253 -1.25 6.85 4.55
N ILE A 254 -1.44 6.59 3.26
CA ILE A 254 -1.55 7.62 2.23
C ILE A 254 -2.88 7.44 1.51
N ALA A 255 -3.76 8.45 1.57
CA ALA A 255 -5.02 8.38 0.85
C ALA A 255 -4.82 8.71 -0.64
N GLU A 256 -5.00 7.73 -1.51
CA GLU A 256 -4.81 7.82 -2.96
C GLU A 256 -6.14 7.59 -3.69
N GLY A 257 -6.99 8.60 -3.69
CA GLY A 257 -8.27 8.50 -4.40
C GLY A 257 -9.24 7.48 -3.82
N THR A 258 -9.52 6.38 -4.56
CA THR A 258 -10.49 5.35 -4.14
C THR A 258 -9.91 4.33 -3.19
N ALA A 259 -8.66 3.97 -3.37
CA ALA A 259 -7.89 3.12 -2.47
C ALA A 259 -6.98 3.96 -1.57
N TRP A 260 -6.60 3.38 -0.44
CA TRP A 260 -5.64 3.95 0.49
C TRP A 260 -4.43 3.03 0.56
N HIS A 261 -3.28 3.62 0.27
CA HIS A 261 -2.00 2.97 0.44
C HIS A 261 -1.66 2.85 1.92
N VAL A 262 -1.21 1.68 2.33
CA VAL A 262 -0.71 1.38 3.67
C VAL A 262 0.65 0.71 3.57
N CYS A 263 1.61 1.17 4.37
CA CYS A 263 2.94 0.58 4.44
C CYS A 263 3.27 0.24 5.90
N LEU A 264 3.66 -1.00 6.17
CA LEU A 264 3.98 -1.48 7.52
C LEU A 264 5.30 -0.89 8.01
N ARG A 265 5.36 -0.54 9.30
CA ARG A 265 6.61 -0.09 9.93
C ARG A 265 7.53 -1.28 10.25
N PRO A 266 8.86 -1.15 10.13
CA PRO A 266 9.81 -2.23 10.41
C PRO A 266 9.61 -2.97 11.74
N GLY A 267 9.30 -2.26 12.82
CA GLY A 267 9.09 -2.87 14.14
C GLY A 267 7.86 -3.76 14.28
N ILE A 268 6.87 -3.62 13.39
CA ILE A 268 5.67 -4.46 13.36
C ILE A 268 5.97 -5.81 12.70
N VAL A 269 6.88 -5.83 11.73
CA VAL A 269 7.21 -7.04 10.96
C VAL A 269 8.27 -7.94 11.65
N SER A 270 8.84 -7.50 12.77
CA SER A 270 9.87 -8.24 13.52
C SER A 270 9.31 -9.23 14.56
N GLY A 271 7.98 -9.26 14.76
CA GLY A 271 7.32 -10.24 15.64
C GLY A 271 7.08 -11.59 14.96
N PRO A 272 6.92 -12.69 15.71
CA PRO A 272 6.56 -13.99 15.12
C PRO A 272 5.23 -13.84 14.36
N SER A 273 5.22 -14.32 13.12
CA SER A 273 4.00 -14.37 12.32
C SER A 273 3.06 -15.41 12.92
N SER A 274 1.77 -15.10 13.04
CA SER A 274 0.75 -16.11 13.39
C SER A 274 0.67 -17.26 12.38
N LEU A 275 1.26 -17.09 11.20
CA LEU A 275 1.38 -18.13 10.18
C LEU A 275 2.51 -19.14 10.49
N ASP A 276 3.47 -18.77 11.36
CA ASP A 276 4.58 -19.65 11.76
C ASP A 276 4.20 -20.59 12.92
N ILE A 277 3.04 -20.38 13.57
CA ILE A 277 2.62 -21.14 14.75
C ILE A 277 1.93 -22.47 14.37
N GLU A 278 1.43 -22.61 13.14
CA GLU A 278 0.72 -23.84 12.70
C GLU A 278 1.62 -24.90 12.03
N ALA A 279 2.94 -24.68 11.97
CA ALA A 279 3.90 -25.63 11.41
C ALA A 279 4.55 -26.54 12.47
N GLU A 280 4.00 -26.65 13.69
CA GLU A 280 4.40 -27.72 14.62
C GLU A 280 3.91 -29.06 14.07
N GLU A 281 4.86 -29.92 13.65
CA GLU A 281 4.61 -31.27 13.21
C GLU A 281 3.77 -32.06 14.24
N PRO A 282 2.84 -32.89 13.79
CA PRO A 282 2.13 -33.77 14.70
C PRO A 282 3.14 -34.72 15.38
N SER A 283 3.23 -34.64 16.69
CA SER A 283 4.00 -35.55 17.52
C SER A 283 3.73 -36.99 17.11
N GLY A 284 4.79 -37.70 16.75
CA GLY A 284 4.73 -39.08 16.33
C GLY A 284 4.00 -39.99 17.32
N PRO A 285 3.51 -41.14 16.86
CA PRO A 285 2.73 -42.03 17.72
C PRO A 285 3.53 -42.50 18.95
N PRO A 286 2.88 -42.70 20.11
CA PRO A 286 3.57 -43.11 21.34
C PRO A 286 4.22 -44.47 21.16
N GLU A 287 5.48 -44.59 21.60
CA GLU A 287 6.20 -45.85 21.66
C GLU A 287 5.41 -46.93 22.45
N PRO A 288 5.39 -48.20 21.97
CA PRO A 288 4.70 -49.23 22.70
C PRO A 288 5.46 -49.55 24.00
N ALA A 289 4.71 -49.61 25.09
CA ALA A 289 5.20 -49.98 26.41
C ALA A 289 5.88 -51.35 26.37
N SER A 290 7.12 -51.40 26.80
CA SER A 290 7.86 -52.62 27.03
C SER A 290 7.18 -53.41 28.17
N VAL A 291 6.71 -54.62 27.85
CA VAL A 291 6.26 -55.61 28.83
C VAL A 291 7.50 -56.32 29.35
N GLU A 292 7.84 -56.10 30.62
CA GLU A 292 8.81 -56.98 31.34
C GLU A 292 8.09 -58.24 31.81
N GLU A 293 8.68 -59.40 31.48
CA GLU A 293 8.41 -60.69 32.13
C GLU A 293 9.11 -60.78 33.47
#